data_249381abe98f5fa131d7f094be4ce146
#
_entry.id   249381abe98f5fa131d7f094be4ce146
#
_cell.length_a   1.000
_cell.length_b   1.000
_cell.length_c   1.000
_cell.angle_alpha   90.00
_cell.angle_beta   90.00
_cell.angle_gamma   90.00
#
_symmetry.space_group_name_H-M   'P 1'
#
loop_
_entity.id
_entity.type
_entity.pdbx_description
1 polymer ?
#
loop_
_entity_poly.entity_id
_entity_poly.type
_entity_poly.pdbx_seq_one_letter_code
_entity_poly.pdbx_strand_id
1 'polypeptide(L)'
;MVLSSVGAFAQYNAGTTTILPKVGLNVSTIGDGDWKAGFAAGAELQYQATDNLGVAVGALYSVQGFKGKDIEIDTPIGGATIKNDDKWNPGYINVPITLNYYPVAGLALKAGLQPGFLVNKDDRDDAKTFDLSIPVGLSYEYQNIVFDARYNIGVTKIADNVDHYNNVIQITVGYKFAL
;
A
#
# COMPACT_ATOMS: atom_id res chain seq x y z
N MET A 1 15.28 -17.07 35.32
CA MET A 1 15.03 -15.81 34.59
C MET A 1 16.07 -15.75 33.47
N VAL A 2 15.76 -16.31 32.31
CA VAL A 2 16.66 -16.35 31.16
C VAL A 2 16.31 -15.16 30.28
N LEU A 3 17.08 -14.10 30.34
CA LEU A 3 17.07 -13.03 29.33
C LEU A 3 17.70 -13.63 28.07
N SER A 4 16.89 -14.24 27.20
CA SER A 4 17.30 -14.48 25.82
C SER A 4 17.50 -13.12 25.18
N SER A 5 18.73 -12.83 24.78
CA SER A 5 19.11 -11.72 23.91
C SER A 5 18.29 -11.85 22.63
N VAL A 6 17.20 -11.09 22.56
CA VAL A 6 16.39 -10.98 21.34
C VAL A 6 17.30 -10.32 20.31
N GLY A 7 17.76 -11.12 19.34
CA GLY A 7 18.45 -10.58 18.17
C GLY A 7 17.57 -9.51 17.54
N ALA A 8 18.19 -8.50 16.93
CA ALA A 8 17.55 -7.32 16.34
C ALA A 8 16.50 -7.64 15.22
N PHE A 9 16.23 -8.91 14.95
CA PHE A 9 15.29 -9.41 13.95
C PHE A 9 14.30 -10.33 14.64
N ALA A 10 13.05 -9.91 14.75
CA ALA A 10 11.98 -10.75 15.26
C ALA A 10 11.64 -11.82 14.21
N GLN A 11 12.18 -13.02 14.38
CA GLN A 11 11.71 -14.20 13.67
C GLN A 11 10.56 -14.79 14.50
N TYR A 12 9.35 -14.72 13.99
CA TYR A 12 8.18 -15.27 14.65
C TYR A 12 8.13 -16.79 14.43
N ASN A 13 7.92 -17.54 15.52
CA ASN A 13 7.73 -18.97 15.43
C ASN A 13 6.40 -19.30 14.74
N ALA A 14 6.34 -20.48 14.13
CA ALA A 14 5.09 -21.01 13.57
C ALA A 14 3.97 -20.98 14.64
N GLY A 15 2.77 -20.60 14.22
CA GLY A 15 1.61 -20.43 15.11
C GLY A 15 1.44 -19.04 15.71
N THR A 16 2.39 -18.13 15.54
CA THR A 16 2.27 -16.75 16.04
C THR A 16 1.34 -15.94 15.16
N THR A 17 0.44 -15.19 15.79
CA THR A 17 -0.39 -14.18 15.13
C THR A 17 0.12 -12.79 15.48
N THR A 18 0.19 -11.92 14.49
CA THR A 18 0.63 -10.52 14.68
C THR A 18 -0.33 -9.56 14.02
N ILE A 19 -0.43 -8.35 14.56
CA ILE A 19 -1.12 -7.22 13.94
C ILE A 19 -0.12 -6.12 13.59
N LEU A 20 -0.25 -5.56 12.40
CA LEU A 20 0.62 -4.53 11.84
C LEU A 20 -0.22 -3.31 11.43
N PRO A 21 -0.54 -2.37 12.33
CA PRO A 21 -0.98 -1.05 11.92
C PRO A 21 0.13 -0.37 11.10
N LYS A 22 -0.24 0.25 9.97
CA LYS A 22 0.70 0.87 9.04
C LYS A 22 0.10 2.07 8.34
N VAL A 23 0.98 2.99 7.97
CA VAL A 23 0.68 4.18 7.18
C VAL A 23 1.74 4.36 6.10
N GLY A 24 1.42 5.05 5.04
CA GLY A 24 2.38 5.29 3.98
C GLY A 24 1.83 6.07 2.80
N LEU A 25 2.59 6.05 1.72
CA LEU A 25 2.32 6.77 0.50
C LEU A 25 2.07 5.80 -0.65
N ASN A 26 1.16 6.20 -1.52
CA ASN A 26 0.90 5.56 -2.79
C ASN A 26 1.34 6.48 -3.92
N VAL A 27 1.92 5.90 -4.95
CA VAL A 27 2.17 6.59 -6.21
C VAL A 27 1.51 5.76 -7.30
N SER A 28 0.43 6.28 -7.87
CA SER A 28 -0.36 5.57 -8.89
C SER A 28 -0.13 6.16 -10.27
N THR A 29 -0.12 5.29 -11.29
CA THR A 29 -0.15 5.67 -12.70
C THR A 29 -1.39 5.07 -13.34
N ILE A 30 -2.08 5.86 -14.15
CA ILE A 30 -3.21 5.41 -14.95
C ILE A 30 -2.78 5.52 -16.43
N GLY A 31 -2.50 4.37 -17.06
CA GLY A 31 -2.00 4.34 -18.45
C GLY A 31 -0.66 5.08 -18.61
N ASP A 32 -0.48 5.78 -19.74
CA ASP A 32 0.70 6.60 -20.03
C ASP A 32 0.64 8.01 -19.39
N GLY A 33 -0.20 8.18 -18.37
CA GLY A 33 -0.49 9.48 -17.76
C GLY A 33 0.37 9.83 -16.54
N ASP A 34 0.09 10.98 -15.96
CA ASP A 34 0.82 11.58 -14.85
C ASP A 34 0.79 10.74 -13.55
N TRP A 35 1.91 10.72 -12.85
CA TRP A 35 2.05 10.11 -11.54
C TRP A 35 1.25 10.89 -10.50
N LYS A 36 0.37 10.19 -9.77
CA LYS A 36 -0.43 10.78 -8.70
C LYS A 36 0.00 10.21 -7.36
N ALA A 37 0.39 11.08 -6.45
CA ALA A 37 0.71 10.71 -5.07
C ALA A 37 -0.57 10.70 -4.22
N GLY A 38 -0.67 9.72 -3.33
CA GLY A 38 -1.73 9.56 -2.35
C GLY A 38 -1.20 9.01 -1.05
N PHE A 39 -2.06 8.77 -0.07
CA PHE A 39 -1.68 8.12 1.17
C PHE A 39 -2.48 6.82 1.38
N ALA A 40 -1.91 5.92 2.18
CA ALA A 40 -2.56 4.70 2.65
C ALA A 40 -2.41 4.59 4.16
N ALA A 41 -3.46 4.15 4.83
CA ALA A 41 -3.45 3.84 6.25
C ALA A 41 -4.35 2.64 6.54
N GLY A 42 -3.94 1.79 7.48
CA GLY A 42 -4.72 0.62 7.85
C GLY A 42 -3.96 -0.35 8.71
N ALA A 43 -4.38 -1.62 8.71
CA ALA A 43 -3.72 -2.68 9.45
C ALA A 43 -3.74 -3.99 8.68
N GLU A 44 -2.75 -4.84 8.95
CA GLU A 44 -2.67 -6.22 8.48
C GLU A 44 -2.58 -7.17 9.67
N LEU A 45 -3.33 -8.26 9.61
CA LEU A 45 -3.23 -9.41 10.50
C LEU A 45 -2.42 -10.48 9.78
N GLN A 46 -1.36 -10.98 10.40
CA GLN A 46 -0.52 -12.04 9.85
C GLN A 46 -0.51 -13.23 10.79
N TYR A 47 -0.73 -14.41 10.24
CA TYR A 47 -0.52 -15.69 10.89
C TYR A 47 0.74 -16.34 10.32
N GLN A 48 1.68 -16.71 11.19
CA GLN A 48 2.90 -17.40 10.83
C GLN A 48 2.63 -18.89 10.72
N ALA A 49 2.50 -19.39 9.48
CA ALA A 49 2.16 -20.80 9.24
C ALA A 49 3.37 -21.73 9.46
N THR A 50 4.56 -21.27 9.09
CA THR A 50 5.85 -21.95 9.38
C THR A 50 6.87 -20.88 9.75
N ASP A 51 8.07 -21.26 10.17
CA ASP A 51 9.15 -20.32 10.50
C ASP A 51 9.51 -19.37 9.34
N ASN A 52 9.25 -19.78 8.10
CA ASN A 52 9.59 -19.02 6.91
C ASN A 52 8.38 -18.53 6.09
N LEU A 53 7.16 -18.94 6.45
CA LEU A 53 5.96 -18.60 5.68
C LEU A 53 4.86 -18.05 6.57
N GLY A 54 4.38 -16.87 6.23
CA GLY A 54 3.21 -16.24 6.85
C GLY A 54 2.11 -15.98 5.83
N VAL A 55 0.87 -15.96 6.30
CA VAL A 55 -0.31 -15.52 5.57
C VAL A 55 -0.83 -14.25 6.22
N ALA A 56 -1.06 -13.20 5.45
CA ALA A 56 -1.58 -11.94 5.97
C ALA A 56 -2.85 -11.53 5.25
N VAL A 57 -3.77 -10.95 6.01
CA VAL A 57 -4.96 -10.28 5.50
C VAL A 57 -5.03 -8.89 6.11
N GLY A 58 -5.34 -7.88 5.29
CA GLY A 58 -5.38 -6.50 5.74
C GLY A 58 -6.63 -5.75 5.35
N ALA A 59 -6.78 -4.57 5.92
CA ALA A 59 -7.71 -3.55 5.46
C ALA A 59 -6.96 -2.21 5.44
N LEU A 60 -6.88 -1.60 4.25
CA LEU A 60 -6.15 -0.37 4.02
C LEU A 60 -7.08 0.64 3.34
N TYR A 61 -7.25 1.78 3.97
CA TYR A 61 -7.85 2.93 3.31
C TYR A 61 -6.77 3.63 2.48
N SER A 62 -7.04 3.86 1.21
CA SER A 62 -6.12 4.44 0.25
C SER A 62 -6.80 5.59 -0.46
N VAL A 63 -6.26 6.79 -0.33
CA VAL A 63 -6.64 7.93 -1.16
C VAL A 63 -5.70 7.99 -2.34
N GLN A 64 -6.26 7.88 -3.54
CA GLN A 64 -5.53 7.99 -4.79
C GLN A 64 -5.81 9.37 -5.36
N GLY A 65 -4.90 10.29 -5.13
CA GLY A 65 -4.99 11.66 -5.61
C GLY A 65 -4.64 12.65 -4.51
N PHE A 66 -3.47 13.21 -4.59
CA PHE A 66 -3.07 14.36 -3.79
C PHE A 66 -3.07 15.57 -4.72
N LYS A 67 -3.82 16.63 -4.35
CA LYS A 67 -3.52 17.94 -4.92
C LYS A 67 -2.14 18.34 -4.39
N GLY A 68 -1.15 18.35 -5.29
CA GLY A 68 0.07 19.08 -5.01
C GLY A 68 -0.32 20.52 -4.65
N LYS A 69 0.18 21.01 -3.52
CA LYS A 69 0.18 22.45 -3.23
C LYS A 69 0.64 23.18 -4.48
N ASP A 70 -0.05 24.29 -4.80
CA ASP A 70 0.42 25.24 -5.80
C ASP A 70 1.92 25.48 -5.58
N ILE A 71 2.72 25.09 -6.55
CA ILE A 71 4.15 25.39 -6.54
C ILE A 71 4.24 26.84 -7.00
N GLU A 72 4.30 27.76 -6.05
CA GLU A 72 4.74 29.13 -6.33
C GLU A 72 6.23 29.08 -6.64
N ILE A 73 6.55 29.13 -7.92
CA ILE A 73 7.93 29.38 -8.37
C ILE A 73 8.08 30.89 -8.39
N ASP A 74 8.61 31.44 -7.31
CA ASP A 74 8.99 32.85 -7.22
C ASP A 74 10.31 33.02 -7.99
N THR A 75 10.19 33.47 -9.23
CA THR A 75 11.36 33.87 -10.01
C THR A 75 11.44 35.42 -10.05
N PRO A 76 12.65 35.98 -10.04
CA PRO A 76 12.83 37.46 -10.04
C PRO A 76 12.27 38.17 -11.27
N ILE A 77 11.64 37.48 -12.19
CA ILE A 77 11.12 38.01 -13.46
C ILE A 77 9.64 37.70 -13.71
N GLY A 78 8.86 37.28 -12.68
CA GLY A 78 7.42 37.06 -12.79
C GLY A 78 6.98 35.68 -12.32
N GLY A 79 6.07 35.62 -11.35
CA GLY A 79 5.51 34.37 -10.84
C GLY A 79 4.49 33.78 -11.80
N ALA A 80 4.59 32.49 -12.08
CA ALA A 80 3.55 31.71 -12.75
C ALA A 80 2.84 30.82 -11.74
N THR A 81 1.56 31.06 -11.50
CA THR A 81 0.70 30.21 -10.68
C THR A 81 0.02 29.22 -11.59
N ILE A 82 0.38 27.94 -11.50
CA ILE A 82 -0.35 26.86 -12.20
C ILE A 82 -1.48 26.42 -11.25
N LYS A 83 -2.70 26.88 -11.52
CA LYS A 83 -3.91 26.40 -10.86
C LYS A 83 -4.36 25.10 -11.55
N ASN A 84 -4.19 23.97 -10.89
CA ASN A 84 -4.84 22.73 -11.28
C ASN A 84 -6.16 22.57 -10.53
N ASP A 85 -7.28 22.78 -11.23
CA ASP A 85 -8.63 22.84 -10.68
C ASP A 85 -9.39 21.48 -10.76
N ASP A 86 -8.75 20.40 -11.14
CA ASP A 86 -9.37 19.06 -11.16
C ASP A 86 -9.14 18.30 -9.84
N LYS A 87 -10.14 18.42 -8.96
CA LYS A 87 -10.21 17.76 -7.65
C LYS A 87 -10.89 16.40 -7.78
N TRP A 88 -10.18 15.36 -8.15
CA TRP A 88 -10.70 14.00 -8.01
C TRP A 88 -9.82 13.22 -7.01
N ASN A 89 -10.41 12.87 -5.86
CA ASN A 89 -9.77 12.12 -4.79
C ASN A 89 -10.57 10.85 -4.47
N PRO A 90 -10.54 9.81 -5.32
CA PRO A 90 -11.23 8.56 -5.03
C PRO A 90 -10.60 7.89 -3.80
N GLY A 91 -11.45 7.55 -2.83
CA GLY A 91 -11.09 6.76 -1.67
C GLY A 91 -11.41 5.29 -1.91
N TYR A 92 -10.42 4.41 -1.70
CA TYR A 92 -10.56 2.97 -1.81
C TYR A 92 -10.34 2.30 -0.46
N ILE A 93 -11.14 1.26 -0.17
CA ILE A 93 -10.81 0.27 0.83
C ILE A 93 -10.21 -0.93 0.11
N ASN A 94 -8.93 -1.18 0.35
CA ASN A 94 -8.20 -2.31 -0.20
C ASN A 94 -8.08 -3.41 0.85
N VAL A 95 -8.30 -4.66 0.45
CA VAL A 95 -8.19 -5.84 1.31
C VAL A 95 -7.07 -6.74 0.78
N PRO A 96 -5.79 -6.45 1.06
CA PRO A 96 -4.70 -7.31 0.65
C PRO A 96 -4.76 -8.66 1.38
N ILE A 97 -4.62 -9.74 0.62
CA ILE A 97 -4.42 -11.11 1.11
C ILE A 97 -3.10 -11.55 0.54
N THR A 98 -2.07 -11.70 1.38
CA THR A 98 -0.70 -11.95 0.92
C THR A 98 -0.08 -13.16 1.59
N LEU A 99 0.74 -13.86 0.83
CA LEU A 99 1.74 -14.80 1.32
C LEU A 99 3.05 -14.04 1.54
N ASN A 100 3.65 -14.22 2.70
CA ASN A 100 4.89 -13.57 3.10
C ASN A 100 5.94 -14.66 3.32
N TYR A 101 6.92 -14.73 2.44
CA TYR A 101 8.04 -15.68 2.54
C TYR A 101 9.27 -14.98 3.09
N TYR A 102 9.85 -15.53 4.14
CA TYR A 102 11.01 -15.01 4.86
C TYR A 102 12.27 -15.81 4.52
N PRO A 103 13.05 -15.41 3.48
CA PRO A 103 14.31 -16.08 3.14
C PRO A 103 15.38 -15.90 4.22
N VAL A 104 15.36 -14.78 4.90
CA VAL A 104 16.22 -14.46 6.06
C VAL A 104 15.39 -13.70 7.09
N ALA A 105 15.87 -13.70 8.34
CA ALA A 105 15.20 -12.99 9.43
C ALA A 105 15.02 -11.49 9.09
N GLY A 106 13.81 -11.00 9.27
CA GLY A 106 13.44 -9.60 9.03
C GLY A 106 13.11 -9.25 7.58
N LEU A 107 13.53 -10.02 6.58
CA LEU A 107 13.21 -9.76 5.17
C LEU A 107 12.08 -10.67 4.70
N ALA A 108 10.98 -10.12 4.22
CA ALA A 108 9.89 -10.88 3.62
C ALA A 108 9.69 -10.50 2.16
N LEU A 109 9.51 -11.52 1.32
CA LEU A 109 8.97 -11.39 -0.04
C LEU A 109 7.47 -11.62 0.05
N LYS A 110 6.70 -10.74 -0.57
CA LYS A 110 5.24 -10.73 -0.49
C LYS A 110 4.61 -10.85 -1.86
N ALA A 111 3.59 -11.70 -1.97
CA ALA A 111 2.76 -11.79 -3.16
C ALA A 111 1.34 -12.20 -2.78
N GLY A 112 0.33 -11.76 -3.53
CA GLY A 112 -1.04 -12.11 -3.20
C GLY A 112 -2.09 -11.52 -4.12
N LEU A 113 -3.29 -11.34 -3.57
CA LEU A 113 -4.43 -10.71 -4.23
C LEU A 113 -4.93 -9.55 -3.37
N GLN A 114 -5.35 -8.48 -4.01
CA GLN A 114 -5.88 -7.30 -3.32
C GLN A 114 -7.15 -6.82 -4.01
N PRO A 115 -8.34 -7.29 -3.58
CA PRO A 115 -9.58 -6.64 -3.93
C PRO A 115 -9.64 -5.23 -3.34
N GLY A 116 -10.11 -4.27 -4.13
CA GLY A 116 -10.32 -2.88 -3.77
C GLY A 116 -11.76 -2.48 -4.00
N PHE A 117 -12.31 -1.69 -3.09
CA PHE A 117 -13.67 -1.17 -3.16
C PHE A 117 -13.64 0.35 -3.13
N LEU A 118 -14.21 0.98 -4.14
CA LEU A 118 -14.35 2.42 -4.21
C LEU A 118 -15.43 2.88 -3.23
N VAL A 119 -15.06 3.64 -2.20
CA VAL A 119 -15.97 4.12 -1.15
C VAL A 119 -16.31 5.60 -1.27
N ASN A 120 -15.46 6.38 -1.97
CA ASN A 120 -15.73 7.80 -2.23
C ASN A 120 -15.70 8.04 -3.75
N LYS A 121 -16.88 8.32 -4.33
CA LYS A 121 -17.07 8.44 -5.80
C LYS A 121 -16.85 9.85 -6.34
N ASP A 122 -16.73 10.85 -5.49
CA ASP A 122 -16.52 12.26 -5.86
C ASP A 122 -17.14 12.60 -7.25
N ASP A 123 -18.47 12.68 -7.33
CA ASP A 123 -19.33 13.12 -8.47
C ASP A 123 -19.20 12.35 -9.82
N ARG A 124 -18.70 11.11 -9.85
CA ARG A 124 -18.72 10.29 -11.07
C ARG A 124 -19.48 8.97 -10.86
N ASP A 125 -20.69 8.90 -11.43
CA ASP A 125 -21.58 7.71 -11.34
C ASP A 125 -21.07 6.49 -12.13
N ASP A 126 -20.16 6.67 -13.10
CA ASP A 126 -19.69 5.63 -14.02
C ASP A 126 -18.43 4.87 -13.58
N ALA A 127 -17.88 5.17 -12.39
CA ALA A 127 -16.67 4.49 -11.91
C ALA A 127 -16.99 3.09 -11.38
N LYS A 128 -16.26 2.06 -11.88
CA LYS A 128 -16.37 0.69 -11.36
C LYS A 128 -16.06 0.67 -9.87
N THR A 129 -16.95 0.12 -9.08
CA THR A 129 -16.85 0.07 -7.61
C THR A 129 -15.84 -0.97 -7.13
N PHE A 130 -15.48 -1.93 -7.98
CA PHE A 130 -14.60 -3.04 -7.65
C PHE A 130 -13.33 -3.02 -8.52
N ASP A 131 -12.18 -3.11 -7.88
CA ASP A 131 -10.86 -3.26 -8.50
C ASP A 131 -10.17 -4.50 -7.93
N LEU A 132 -9.39 -5.22 -8.75
CA LEU A 132 -8.58 -6.34 -8.32
C LEU A 132 -7.15 -6.10 -8.77
N SER A 133 -6.21 -6.20 -7.84
CA SER A 133 -4.78 -6.10 -8.12
C SER A 133 -4.00 -7.28 -7.52
N ILE A 134 -2.81 -7.51 -8.07
CA ILE A 134 -1.84 -8.47 -7.58
C ILE A 134 -0.71 -7.68 -6.92
N PRO A 135 -0.68 -7.61 -5.58
CA PRO A 135 0.45 -7.04 -4.85
C PRO A 135 1.65 -7.98 -4.94
N VAL A 136 2.79 -7.43 -5.34
CA VAL A 136 4.10 -8.06 -5.22
C VAL A 136 5.03 -7.07 -4.53
N GLY A 137 5.86 -7.53 -3.62
CA GLY A 137 6.69 -6.61 -2.87
C GLY A 137 7.64 -7.29 -1.91
N LEU A 138 8.29 -6.46 -1.13
CA LEU A 138 9.19 -6.86 -0.07
C LEU A 138 8.94 -6.02 1.17
N SER A 139 9.22 -6.59 2.34
CA SER A 139 9.24 -5.84 3.58
C SER A 139 10.46 -6.19 4.39
N TYR A 140 10.94 -5.20 5.13
CA TYR A 140 12.05 -5.36 6.06
C TYR A 140 11.60 -4.95 7.46
N GLU A 141 11.81 -5.85 8.42
CA GLU A 141 11.46 -5.66 9.82
C GLU A 141 12.72 -5.46 10.67
N TYR A 142 12.73 -4.37 11.41
CA TYR A 142 13.76 -4.06 12.39
C TYR A 142 13.10 -3.64 13.71
N GLN A 143 13.34 -4.37 14.79
CA GLN A 143 12.78 -4.09 16.13
C GLN A 143 11.25 -3.80 16.10
N ASN A 144 10.47 -4.66 15.45
CA ASN A 144 9.01 -4.48 15.27
C ASN A 144 8.58 -3.34 14.33
N ILE A 145 9.49 -2.50 13.85
CA ILE A 145 9.18 -1.54 12.79
C ILE A 145 9.31 -2.26 11.45
N VAL A 146 8.26 -2.20 10.65
CA VAL A 146 8.21 -2.83 9.33
C VAL A 146 8.16 -1.77 8.25
N PHE A 147 9.13 -1.78 7.37
CA PHE A 147 9.15 -1.03 6.11
C PHE A 147 8.65 -1.98 5.02
N ASP A 148 7.62 -1.58 4.29
CA ASP A 148 6.98 -2.41 3.28
C ASP A 148 6.91 -1.63 1.96
N ALA A 149 7.43 -2.21 0.89
CA ALA A 149 7.36 -1.66 -0.45
C ALA A 149 6.66 -2.66 -1.36
N ARG A 150 5.57 -2.24 -2.01
CA ARG A 150 4.73 -3.07 -2.88
C ARG A 150 4.52 -2.41 -4.23
N TYR A 151 4.42 -3.24 -5.24
CA TYR A 151 3.88 -2.89 -6.53
C TYR A 151 2.57 -3.65 -6.72
N ASN A 152 1.47 -2.92 -6.81
CA ASN A 152 0.14 -3.48 -7.05
C ASN A 152 -0.14 -3.44 -8.55
N ILE A 153 -0.19 -4.60 -9.17
CA ILE A 153 -0.45 -4.78 -10.59
C ILE A 153 -1.98 -4.89 -10.76
N GLY A 154 -2.61 -3.90 -11.38
CA GLY A 154 -4.03 -3.94 -11.67
C GLY A 154 -4.34 -5.04 -12.69
N VAL A 155 -5.34 -5.89 -12.40
CA VAL A 155 -5.81 -6.95 -13.32
C VAL A 155 -7.22 -6.69 -13.83
N THR A 156 -7.97 -5.76 -13.23
CA THR A 156 -9.28 -5.32 -13.70
C THR A 156 -9.17 -4.06 -14.53
N LYS A 157 -9.96 -4.00 -15.61
CA LYS A 157 -10.07 -2.79 -16.45
C LYS A 157 -10.89 -1.73 -15.71
N ILE A 158 -10.42 -0.49 -15.70
CA ILE A 158 -11.07 0.64 -15.01
C ILE A 158 -12.40 1.02 -15.69
N ALA A 159 -12.53 0.77 -17.00
CA ALA A 159 -13.76 1.01 -17.77
C ALA A 159 -13.88 0.03 -18.94
N ASP A 160 -15.12 -0.22 -19.42
CA ASP A 160 -15.39 -1.24 -20.44
C ASP A 160 -14.80 -0.92 -21.83
N ASN A 161 -14.37 0.30 -22.07
CA ASN A 161 -13.86 0.76 -23.38
C ASN A 161 -12.40 1.21 -23.38
N VAL A 162 -11.64 0.99 -22.28
CA VAL A 162 -10.27 1.48 -22.18
C VAL A 162 -9.38 0.39 -21.55
N ASP A 163 -8.33 -0.03 -22.25
CA ASP A 163 -7.35 -1.01 -21.77
C ASP A 163 -6.34 -0.38 -20.78
N HIS A 164 -6.84 0.36 -19.79
CA HIS A 164 -5.98 0.98 -18.78
C HIS A 164 -6.05 0.19 -17.47
N TYR A 165 -4.90 -0.26 -16.99
CA TYR A 165 -4.71 -0.91 -15.71
C TYR A 165 -4.21 0.10 -14.68
N ASN A 166 -4.69 -0.01 -13.46
CA ASN A 166 -4.24 0.84 -12.35
C ASN A 166 -3.03 0.20 -11.69
N ASN A 167 -1.86 0.77 -11.89
CA ASN A 167 -0.63 0.31 -11.26
C ASN A 167 -0.26 1.26 -10.12
N VAL A 168 0.01 0.72 -8.93
CA VAL A 168 0.30 1.51 -7.74
C VAL A 168 1.58 1.02 -7.08
N ILE A 169 2.55 1.92 -6.92
CA ILE A 169 3.67 1.73 -6.02
C ILE A 169 3.22 2.20 -4.64
N GLN A 170 3.33 1.34 -3.63
CA GLN A 170 2.95 1.64 -2.26
C GLN A 170 4.16 1.43 -1.35
N ILE A 171 4.47 2.45 -0.54
CA ILE A 171 5.52 2.39 0.49
C ILE A 171 4.87 2.70 1.81
N THR A 172 4.95 1.77 2.76
CA THR A 172 4.37 1.93 4.09
C THR A 172 5.37 1.63 5.18
N VAL A 173 5.16 2.25 6.32
CA VAL A 173 5.83 1.93 7.58
C VAL A 173 4.77 1.57 8.63
N GLY A 174 5.06 0.57 9.43
CA GLY A 174 4.16 0.12 10.48
C GLY A 174 4.90 -0.42 11.68
N TYR A 175 4.14 -0.73 12.71
CA TYR A 175 4.67 -1.36 13.92
C TYR A 175 3.95 -2.69 14.15
N LYS A 176 4.71 -3.77 14.32
CA LYS A 176 4.18 -5.12 14.46
C LYS A 176 4.05 -5.49 15.93
N PHE A 177 2.84 -5.89 16.32
CA PHE A 177 2.53 -6.41 17.65
C PHE A 177 2.25 -7.91 17.55
N ALA A 178 2.85 -8.70 18.43
CA ALA A 178 2.45 -10.09 18.64
C ALA A 178 1.16 -10.13 19.50
N LEU A 179 0.23 -11.01 19.14
CA LEU A 179 -1.05 -11.22 19.84
C LEU A 179 -1.00 -12.47 20.72
#